data_b4345ce50e0637cedf05940f49efbbc2
#
_entry.id   b4345ce50e0637cedf05940f49efbbc2
#
_cell.length_a   1.000
_cell.length_b   1.000
_cell.length_c   1.000
_cell.angle_alpha   90.00
_cell.angle_beta   90.00
_cell.angle_gamma   90.00
#
_symmetry.space_group_name_H-M   'P 1'
#
loop_
_entity.id
_entity.type
_entity.pdbx_description
1 polymer ?
#
loop_
_entity_poly.entity_id
_entity_poly.type
_entity_poly.pdbx_seq_one_letter_code
_entity_poly.pdbx_strand_id
1 'polypeptide(L)'
;MEYFGESFCVDIREKMFRLLVITGGIANLCGFICNIFLYGMTGPSVVCGLCFLTIVLFGIIGCTGGRADLAGAGIVLIISWFEFPFLYYVYGSTILPYFVMAMVAVAVFLPRRHLWFYFAATLLIDSTVVLVCRERVYGIVTRGADSLALAILCSLVIASFSVFCVLKALIERYESQRTDILEMGKKLEQAANHDGLTGLY
;
A
#
# COMPACT_ATOMS: atom_id res chain seq x y z
N MET A 1 3.86 -32.16 3.15
CA MET A 1 3.92 -30.91 3.94
C MET A 1 4.09 -29.64 3.09
N GLU A 2 4.80 -29.66 1.98
CA GLU A 2 4.98 -28.51 1.09
C GLU A 2 3.68 -27.99 0.44
N TYR A 3 2.77 -28.87 0.04
CA TYR A 3 1.52 -28.51 -0.63
C TYR A 3 0.56 -27.63 0.22
N PHE A 4 0.57 -27.78 1.55
CA PHE A 4 -0.28 -26.97 2.45
C PHE A 4 0.28 -25.56 2.65
N GLY A 5 1.58 -25.40 2.62
CA GLY A 5 2.24 -24.09 2.76
C GLY A 5 2.06 -23.19 1.55
N GLU A 6 2.08 -23.74 0.35
CA GLU A 6 1.94 -22.97 -0.89
C GLU A 6 0.52 -22.42 -1.08
N SER A 7 -0.52 -23.25 -0.86
CA SER A 7 -1.91 -22.79 -1.00
C SER A 7 -2.27 -21.72 0.01
N PHE A 8 -1.76 -21.80 1.23
CA PHE A 8 -1.98 -20.81 2.28
C PHE A 8 -1.27 -19.47 1.99
N CYS A 9 -0.03 -19.50 1.48
CA CYS A 9 0.69 -18.30 1.06
C CYS A 9 0.00 -17.58 -0.11
N VAL A 10 -0.58 -18.33 -1.06
CA VAL A 10 -1.31 -17.76 -2.20
C VAL A 10 -2.56 -17.01 -1.73
N ASP A 11 -3.35 -17.59 -0.81
CA ASP A 11 -4.58 -16.95 -0.29
C ASP A 11 -4.29 -15.62 0.43
N ILE A 12 -3.22 -15.57 1.24
CA ILE A 12 -2.83 -14.34 1.94
C ILE A 12 -2.37 -13.26 0.98
N ARG A 13 -1.59 -13.60 -0.02
CA ARG A 13 -1.12 -12.63 -1.02
C ARG A 13 -2.29 -12.05 -1.81
N GLU A 14 -3.24 -12.87 -2.18
CA GLU A 14 -4.43 -12.43 -2.88
C GLU A 14 -5.28 -11.49 -2.02
N LYS A 15 -5.47 -11.79 -0.73
CA LYS A 15 -6.17 -10.90 0.22
C LYS A 15 -5.46 -9.55 0.36
N MET A 16 -4.14 -9.56 0.51
CA MET A 16 -3.34 -8.33 0.58
C MET A 16 -3.42 -7.52 -0.70
N PHE A 17 -3.36 -8.19 -1.86
CA PHE A 17 -3.52 -7.53 -3.15
C PHE A 17 -4.91 -6.90 -3.31
N ARG A 18 -5.97 -7.62 -2.96
CA ARG A 18 -7.34 -7.07 -2.98
C ARG A 18 -7.47 -5.84 -2.06
N LEU A 19 -6.87 -5.90 -0.87
CA LEU A 19 -6.83 -4.76 0.04
C LEU A 19 -6.13 -3.56 -0.60
N LEU A 20 -4.96 -3.75 -1.22
CA LEU A 20 -4.23 -2.71 -1.92
C LEU A 20 -5.08 -2.06 -3.02
N VAL A 21 -5.74 -2.87 -3.85
CA VAL A 21 -6.61 -2.38 -4.93
C VAL A 21 -7.78 -1.57 -4.38
N ILE A 22 -8.43 -2.06 -3.33
CA ILE A 22 -9.58 -1.37 -2.72
C ILE A 22 -9.13 -0.06 -2.06
N THR A 23 -8.12 -0.11 -1.18
CA THR A 23 -7.67 1.08 -0.43
C THR A 23 -7.02 2.11 -1.36
N GLY A 24 -6.16 1.67 -2.27
CA GLY A 24 -5.54 2.54 -3.27
C GLY A 24 -6.57 3.14 -4.23
N GLY A 25 -7.55 2.35 -4.67
CA GLY A 25 -8.65 2.82 -5.50
C GLY A 25 -9.51 3.87 -4.79
N ILE A 26 -9.92 3.61 -3.55
CA ILE A 26 -10.69 4.58 -2.76
C ILE A 26 -9.88 5.86 -2.53
N ALA A 27 -8.61 5.75 -2.14
CA ALA A 27 -7.76 6.90 -1.89
C ALA A 27 -7.61 7.77 -3.14
N ASN A 28 -7.35 7.17 -4.30
CA ASN A 28 -7.23 7.90 -5.57
C ASN A 28 -8.55 8.52 -6.04
N LEU A 29 -9.68 7.80 -5.86
CA LEU A 29 -10.99 8.33 -6.17
C LEU A 29 -11.34 9.53 -5.27
N CYS A 30 -11.10 9.42 -3.96
CA CYS A 30 -11.27 10.53 -3.04
C CYS A 30 -10.36 11.71 -3.41
N GLY A 31 -9.09 11.44 -3.72
CA GLY A 31 -8.15 12.46 -4.19
C GLY A 31 -8.63 13.15 -5.46
N PHE A 32 -9.14 12.39 -6.44
CA PHE A 32 -9.73 12.93 -7.67
C PHE A 32 -10.91 13.86 -7.37
N ILE A 33 -11.86 13.40 -6.56
CA ILE A 33 -13.05 14.17 -6.17
C ILE A 33 -12.64 15.44 -5.41
N CYS A 34 -11.78 15.32 -4.40
CA CYS A 34 -11.30 16.46 -3.62
C CYS A 34 -10.58 17.49 -4.50
N ASN A 35 -9.74 17.04 -5.43
CA ASN A 35 -9.03 17.93 -6.35
C ASN A 35 -10.00 18.70 -7.27
N ILE A 36 -11.04 18.03 -7.77
CA ILE A 36 -12.07 18.70 -8.59
C ILE A 36 -12.81 19.74 -7.76
N PHE A 37 -13.21 19.43 -6.53
CA PHE A 37 -13.92 20.37 -5.67
C PHE A 37 -13.08 21.59 -5.28
N LEU A 38 -11.80 21.37 -4.96
CA LEU A 38 -10.92 22.43 -4.48
C LEU A 38 -10.33 23.29 -5.59
N TYR A 39 -9.97 22.65 -6.71
CA TYR A 39 -9.13 23.29 -7.75
C TYR A 39 -9.71 23.17 -9.16
N GLY A 40 -10.80 22.46 -9.34
CA GLY A 40 -11.39 22.14 -10.63
C GLY A 40 -10.62 21.05 -11.39
N MET A 41 -10.89 20.92 -12.69
CA MET A 41 -10.18 19.97 -13.56
C MET A 41 -8.77 20.50 -13.87
N THR A 42 -7.82 20.09 -13.07
CA THR A 42 -6.40 20.46 -13.16
C THR A 42 -5.53 19.23 -13.38
N GLY A 43 -4.23 19.42 -13.63
CA GLY A 43 -3.27 18.32 -13.77
C GLY A 43 -3.35 17.27 -12.66
N PRO A 44 -3.35 17.66 -11.38
CA PRO A 44 -3.54 16.72 -10.26
C PRO A 44 -4.83 15.92 -10.30
N SER A 45 -5.96 16.54 -10.68
CA SER A 45 -7.23 15.80 -10.86
C SER A 45 -7.08 14.72 -11.92
N VAL A 46 -6.47 15.07 -13.05
CA VAL A 46 -6.23 14.12 -14.15
C VAL A 46 -5.31 12.99 -13.71
N VAL A 47 -4.22 13.28 -12.98
CA VAL A 47 -3.27 12.26 -12.52
C VAL A 47 -3.94 11.30 -11.53
N CYS A 48 -4.66 11.80 -10.51
CA CYS A 48 -5.40 10.93 -9.58
C CYS A 48 -6.44 10.06 -10.32
N GLY A 49 -7.15 10.61 -11.31
CA GLY A 49 -8.10 9.86 -12.12
C GLY A 49 -7.42 8.77 -12.97
N LEU A 50 -6.28 9.07 -13.58
CA LEU A 50 -5.49 8.08 -14.32
C LEU A 50 -4.92 6.98 -13.40
N CYS A 51 -4.41 7.35 -12.23
CA CYS A 51 -3.94 6.39 -11.24
C CYS A 51 -5.08 5.50 -10.74
N PHE A 52 -6.26 6.05 -10.48
CA PHE A 52 -7.45 5.25 -10.16
C PHE A 52 -7.76 4.22 -11.25
N LEU A 53 -7.82 4.64 -12.52
CA LEU A 53 -8.06 3.74 -13.65
C LEU A 53 -6.97 2.66 -13.77
N THR A 54 -5.72 3.04 -13.56
CA THR A 54 -4.58 2.12 -13.56
C THR A 54 -4.70 1.08 -12.45
N ILE A 55 -5.06 1.49 -11.23
CA ILE A 55 -5.29 0.58 -10.11
C ILE A 55 -6.40 -0.42 -10.42
N VAL A 56 -7.52 0.04 -10.98
CA VAL A 56 -8.63 -0.82 -11.40
C VAL A 56 -8.17 -1.82 -12.46
N LEU A 57 -7.44 -1.36 -13.48
CA LEU A 57 -6.92 -2.23 -14.55
C LEU A 57 -5.98 -3.30 -14.00
N PHE A 58 -4.98 -2.91 -13.18
CA PHE A 58 -4.08 -3.87 -12.53
C PHE A 58 -4.83 -4.79 -11.57
N GLY A 59 -5.87 -4.28 -10.89
CA GLY A 59 -6.77 -5.09 -10.06
C GLY A 59 -7.43 -6.21 -10.85
N ILE A 60 -7.98 -5.89 -12.01
CA ILE A 60 -8.60 -6.88 -12.91
C ILE A 60 -7.54 -7.89 -13.38
N ILE A 61 -6.40 -7.42 -13.91
CA ILE A 61 -5.32 -8.29 -14.40
C ILE A 61 -4.79 -9.22 -13.29
N GLY A 62 -4.58 -8.70 -12.10
CA GLY A 62 -4.09 -9.47 -10.97
C GLY A 62 -5.08 -10.55 -10.51
N CYS A 63 -6.38 -10.21 -10.46
CA CYS A 63 -7.42 -11.16 -10.08
C CYS A 63 -7.69 -12.23 -11.15
N THR A 64 -7.67 -11.87 -12.43
CA THR A 64 -7.98 -12.82 -13.53
C THR A 64 -6.77 -13.62 -13.99
N GLY A 65 -5.58 -13.01 -13.94
CA GLY A 65 -4.33 -13.59 -14.46
C GLY A 65 -3.50 -14.38 -13.46
N GLY A 66 -3.91 -14.48 -12.20
CA GLY A 66 -3.13 -15.15 -11.15
C GLY A 66 -1.76 -14.50 -10.86
N ARG A 67 -1.57 -13.24 -11.26
CA ARG A 67 -0.32 -12.46 -11.12
C ARG A 67 -0.46 -11.31 -10.12
N ALA A 68 -1.13 -11.57 -9.00
CA ALA A 68 -1.40 -10.58 -7.98
C ALA A 68 -0.14 -9.86 -7.45
N ASP A 69 0.98 -10.60 -7.29
CA ASP A 69 2.25 -10.04 -6.84
C ASP A 69 2.81 -9.00 -7.80
N LEU A 70 2.83 -9.32 -9.10
CA LEU A 70 3.35 -8.42 -10.13
C LEU A 70 2.47 -7.18 -10.31
N ALA A 71 1.15 -7.39 -10.31
CA ALA A 71 0.18 -6.32 -10.40
C ALA A 71 0.24 -5.39 -9.17
N GLY A 72 0.35 -5.95 -7.96
CA GLY A 72 0.50 -5.20 -6.72
C GLY A 72 1.79 -4.39 -6.67
N ALA A 73 2.91 -4.98 -7.07
CA ALA A 73 4.17 -4.26 -7.20
C ALA A 73 4.07 -3.10 -8.21
N GLY A 74 3.43 -3.33 -9.36
CA GLY A 74 3.19 -2.31 -10.36
C GLY A 74 2.37 -1.13 -9.83
N ILE A 75 1.28 -1.40 -9.11
CA ILE A 75 0.46 -0.36 -8.47
C ILE A 75 1.31 0.48 -7.50
N VAL A 76 2.04 -0.19 -6.58
CA VAL A 76 2.85 0.51 -5.57
C VAL A 76 3.93 1.38 -6.22
N LEU A 77 4.62 0.87 -7.24
CA LEU A 77 5.67 1.62 -7.93
C LEU A 77 5.11 2.82 -8.71
N ILE A 78 3.97 2.67 -9.39
CA ILE A 78 3.35 3.78 -10.12
C ILE A 78 2.93 4.89 -9.15
N ILE A 79 2.29 4.55 -8.04
CA ILE A 79 1.89 5.52 -7.03
C ILE A 79 3.10 6.20 -6.40
N SER A 80 4.09 5.42 -5.96
CA SER A 80 5.24 5.93 -5.21
C SER A 80 6.21 6.72 -6.08
N TRP A 81 6.44 6.31 -7.33
CA TRP A 81 7.49 6.89 -8.18
C TRP A 81 6.97 7.94 -9.16
N PHE A 82 5.67 8.00 -9.42
CA PHE A 82 5.09 8.96 -10.36
C PHE A 82 4.01 9.84 -9.73
N GLU A 83 3.01 9.25 -9.09
CA GLU A 83 1.87 10.00 -8.57
C GLU A 83 2.30 10.95 -7.43
N PHE A 84 2.92 10.44 -6.38
CA PHE A 84 3.28 11.24 -5.22
C PHE A 84 4.35 12.29 -5.53
N PRO A 85 5.42 12.02 -6.30
CA PRO A 85 6.34 13.04 -6.78
C PRO A 85 5.66 14.14 -7.59
N PHE A 86 4.74 13.78 -8.49
CA PHE A 86 4.00 14.76 -9.26
C PHE A 86 3.08 15.63 -8.37
N LEU A 87 2.35 15.01 -7.46
CA LEU A 87 1.51 15.73 -6.52
C LEU A 87 2.33 16.65 -5.61
N TYR A 88 3.53 16.21 -5.17
CA TYR A 88 4.45 17.06 -4.42
C TYR A 88 4.91 18.28 -5.23
N TYR A 89 5.24 18.10 -6.51
CA TYR A 89 5.60 19.20 -7.40
C TYR A 89 4.49 20.26 -7.46
N VAL A 90 3.23 19.86 -7.44
CA VAL A 90 2.09 20.77 -7.50
C VAL A 90 1.69 21.33 -6.14
N TYR A 91 1.58 20.49 -5.12
CA TYR A 91 1.00 20.85 -3.82
C TYR A 91 2.02 21.08 -2.71
N GLY A 92 3.29 20.75 -2.94
CA GLY A 92 4.35 20.95 -1.98
C GLY A 92 4.19 20.09 -0.72
N SER A 93 4.43 20.69 0.44
CA SER A 93 4.51 20.00 1.73
C SER A 93 3.23 19.26 2.16
N THR A 94 2.08 19.57 1.59
CA THR A 94 0.82 18.86 1.90
C THR A 94 0.85 17.38 1.51
N ILE A 95 1.76 17.01 0.60
CA ILE A 95 1.91 15.63 0.08
C ILE A 95 2.92 14.79 0.90
N LEU A 96 3.69 15.39 1.79
CA LEU A 96 4.69 14.66 2.60
C LEU A 96 4.13 13.43 3.35
N PRO A 97 2.89 13.44 3.90
CA PRO A 97 2.31 12.23 4.50
C PRO A 97 2.21 11.05 3.53
N TYR A 98 2.02 11.31 2.25
CA TYR A 98 1.93 10.26 1.23
C TYR A 98 3.28 9.61 0.93
N PHE A 99 4.41 10.33 1.07
CA PHE A 99 5.73 9.74 0.97
C PHE A 99 5.97 8.69 2.06
N VAL A 100 5.54 8.97 3.30
CA VAL A 100 5.58 7.96 4.38
C VAL A 100 4.72 6.77 4.04
N MET A 101 3.52 7.00 3.50
CA MET A 101 2.62 5.93 3.05
C MET A 101 3.24 5.10 1.93
N ALA A 102 3.95 5.73 0.97
CA ALA A 102 4.68 5.04 -0.08
C ALA A 102 5.74 4.09 0.48
N MET A 103 6.52 4.52 1.48
CA MET A 103 7.51 3.67 2.16
C MET A 103 6.87 2.46 2.83
N VAL A 104 5.73 2.65 3.50
CA VAL A 104 4.96 1.55 4.11
C VAL A 104 4.45 0.59 3.04
N ALA A 105 3.90 1.10 1.94
CA ALA A 105 3.42 0.28 0.84
C ALA A 105 4.53 -0.54 0.18
N VAL A 106 5.70 0.06 -0.05
CA VAL A 106 6.90 -0.63 -0.53
C VAL A 106 7.29 -1.78 0.40
N ALA A 107 7.33 -1.52 1.71
CA ALA A 107 7.71 -2.54 2.70
C ALA A 107 6.74 -3.73 2.75
N VAL A 108 5.45 -3.48 2.53
CA VAL A 108 4.38 -4.49 2.68
C VAL A 108 4.15 -5.30 1.40
N PHE A 109 4.15 -4.63 0.25
CA PHE A 109 3.65 -5.24 -0.99
C PHE A 109 4.75 -5.68 -1.96
N LEU A 110 5.99 -5.17 -1.82
CA LEU A 110 7.05 -5.56 -2.73
C LEU A 110 7.77 -6.85 -2.30
N PRO A 111 8.37 -7.59 -3.27
CA PRO A 111 9.08 -8.84 -3.00
C PRO A 111 10.25 -8.65 -2.05
N ARG A 112 10.37 -9.52 -1.03
CA ARG A 112 11.44 -9.46 -0.01
C ARG A 112 12.85 -9.51 -0.61
N ARG A 113 13.03 -10.22 -1.73
CA ARG A 113 14.33 -10.41 -2.37
C ARG A 113 15.02 -9.10 -2.76
N HIS A 114 14.23 -8.10 -3.17
CA HIS A 114 14.74 -6.81 -3.65
C HIS A 114 14.20 -5.64 -2.81
N LEU A 115 13.68 -5.91 -1.61
CA LEU A 115 13.02 -4.92 -0.78
C LEU A 115 13.91 -3.71 -0.50
N TRP A 116 15.17 -3.95 -0.13
CA TRP A 116 16.13 -2.87 0.15
C TRP A 116 16.42 -2.01 -1.07
N PHE A 117 16.46 -2.62 -2.26
CA PHE A 117 16.62 -1.88 -3.50
C PHE A 117 15.43 -0.96 -3.76
N TYR A 118 14.22 -1.48 -3.65
CA TYR A 118 13.00 -0.67 -3.84
C TYR A 118 12.88 0.44 -2.80
N PHE A 119 13.17 0.14 -1.54
CA PHE A 119 13.16 1.12 -0.47
C PHE A 119 14.17 2.24 -0.73
N ALA A 120 15.42 1.89 -1.05
CA ALA A 120 16.46 2.86 -1.36
C ALA A 120 16.13 3.69 -2.60
N ALA A 121 15.59 3.07 -3.65
CA ALA A 121 15.17 3.77 -4.87
C ALA A 121 14.02 4.75 -4.58
N THR A 122 13.01 4.34 -3.82
CA THR A 122 11.89 5.22 -3.43
C THR A 122 12.41 6.40 -2.59
N LEU A 123 13.24 6.12 -1.59
CA LEU A 123 13.83 7.16 -0.76
C LEU A 123 14.67 8.16 -1.59
N LEU A 124 15.44 7.66 -2.55
CA LEU A 124 16.25 8.48 -3.44
C LEU A 124 15.37 9.36 -4.35
N ILE A 125 14.31 8.80 -4.93
CA ILE A 125 13.35 9.53 -5.76
C ILE A 125 12.69 10.63 -4.94
N ASP A 126 12.11 10.29 -3.79
CA ASP A 126 11.41 11.23 -2.91
C ASP A 126 12.34 12.35 -2.44
N SER A 127 13.56 11.98 -1.99
CA SER A 127 14.57 12.95 -1.56
C SER A 127 14.99 13.87 -2.70
N THR A 128 15.20 13.34 -3.90
CA THR A 128 15.56 14.13 -5.09
C THR A 128 14.44 15.10 -5.44
N VAL A 129 13.19 14.65 -5.43
CA VAL A 129 12.03 15.51 -5.72
C VAL A 129 11.91 16.63 -4.69
N VAL A 130 12.07 16.32 -3.39
CA VAL A 130 12.04 17.34 -2.33
C VAL A 130 13.17 18.35 -2.49
N LEU A 131 14.38 17.92 -2.83
CA LEU A 131 15.53 18.82 -3.01
C LEU A 131 15.41 19.68 -4.29
N VAL A 132 14.99 19.10 -5.40
CA VAL A 132 14.82 19.81 -6.68
C VAL A 132 13.66 20.79 -6.59
N CYS A 133 12.56 20.37 -5.97
CA CYS A 133 11.36 21.18 -5.81
C CYS A 133 11.31 21.95 -4.48
N ARG A 134 12.47 22.22 -3.87
CA ARG A 134 12.57 22.86 -2.54
C ARG A 134 11.79 24.17 -2.41
N GLU A 135 11.69 24.94 -3.48
CA GLU A 135 10.93 26.19 -3.51
C GLU A 135 9.41 25.95 -3.37
N ARG A 136 8.94 24.72 -3.68
CA ARG A 136 7.56 24.29 -3.53
C ARG A 136 7.20 23.82 -2.13
N VAL A 137 8.16 23.70 -1.21
CA VAL A 137 7.88 23.34 0.19
C VAL A 137 6.89 24.31 0.84
N TYR A 138 7.01 25.58 0.49
CA TYR A 138 6.09 26.65 0.92
C TYR A 138 5.12 27.08 -0.18
N GLY A 139 5.40 26.67 -1.43
CA GLY A 139 4.64 27.04 -2.59
C GLY A 139 3.36 26.22 -2.67
N ILE A 140 2.26 26.85 -2.30
CA ILE A 140 0.97 26.21 -2.37
C ILE A 140 0.19 26.91 -3.45
N VAL A 141 -0.24 26.14 -4.44
CA VAL A 141 -1.16 26.58 -5.47
C VAL A 141 -2.57 26.61 -4.88
N THR A 142 -2.74 27.39 -3.79
CA THR A 142 -4.04 27.51 -3.13
C THR A 142 -4.62 28.88 -3.35
N ARG A 143 -5.92 28.94 -3.56
CA ARG A 143 -6.67 30.20 -3.71
C ARG A 143 -6.93 30.92 -2.39
N GLY A 144 -6.40 30.43 -1.28
CA GLY A 144 -6.59 31.02 0.07
C GLY A 144 -6.23 30.08 1.21
N ALA A 145 -6.14 30.61 2.42
CA ALA A 145 -5.75 29.87 3.62
C ALA A 145 -6.74 28.74 3.96
N ASP A 146 -8.03 28.97 3.72
CA ASP A 146 -9.07 27.98 4.02
C ASP A 146 -8.99 26.76 3.09
N SER A 147 -8.72 26.97 1.83
CA SER A 147 -8.53 25.86 0.87
C SER A 147 -7.26 25.06 1.17
N LEU A 148 -6.22 25.70 1.70
CA LEU A 148 -5.01 25.05 2.16
C LEU A 148 -5.29 24.15 3.36
N ALA A 149 -5.96 24.70 4.39
CA ALA A 149 -6.30 23.94 5.59
C ALA A 149 -7.15 22.71 5.24
N LEU A 150 -8.10 22.87 4.34
CA LEU A 150 -8.93 21.76 3.86
C LEU A 150 -8.11 20.72 3.07
N ALA A 151 -7.19 21.15 2.20
CA ALA A 151 -6.31 20.23 1.46
C ALA A 151 -5.40 19.43 2.40
N ILE A 152 -4.81 20.07 3.42
CA ILE A 152 -4.00 19.38 4.43
C ILE A 152 -4.86 18.38 5.21
N LEU A 153 -6.07 18.78 5.62
CA LEU A 153 -6.98 17.90 6.34
C LEU A 153 -7.36 16.67 5.49
N CYS A 154 -7.75 16.88 4.23
CA CYS A 154 -8.07 15.79 3.31
C CYS A 154 -6.88 14.83 3.11
N SER A 155 -5.66 15.36 2.89
CA SER A 155 -4.47 14.54 2.71
C SER A 155 -4.16 13.73 3.97
N LEU A 156 -4.28 14.33 5.13
CA LEU A 156 -4.04 13.68 6.42
C LEU A 156 -5.06 12.57 6.70
N VAL A 157 -6.34 12.81 6.42
CA VAL A 157 -7.41 11.81 6.58
C VAL A 157 -7.18 10.62 5.63
N ILE A 158 -6.91 10.87 4.35
CA ILE A 158 -6.68 9.82 3.36
C ILE A 158 -5.44 9.00 3.73
N ALA A 159 -4.31 9.66 4.04
CA ALA A 159 -3.09 8.97 4.42
C ALA A 159 -3.26 8.16 5.71
N SER A 160 -3.90 8.73 6.74
CA SER A 160 -4.16 8.03 8.01
C SER A 160 -5.06 6.82 7.83
N PHE A 161 -6.13 6.96 7.05
CA PHE A 161 -7.03 5.85 6.74
C PHE A 161 -6.31 4.72 6.00
N SER A 162 -5.50 5.06 5.01
CA SER A 162 -4.74 4.07 4.24
C SER A 162 -3.71 3.33 5.10
N VAL A 163 -2.96 4.05 5.95
CA VAL A 163 -2.02 3.44 6.90
C VAL A 163 -2.76 2.55 7.90
N PHE A 164 -3.90 2.99 8.41
CA PHE A 164 -4.73 2.19 9.31
C PHE A 164 -5.18 0.88 8.66
N CYS A 165 -5.66 0.91 7.41
CA CYS A 165 -6.05 -0.29 6.69
C CYS A 165 -4.89 -1.27 6.50
N VAL A 166 -3.70 -0.77 6.17
CA VAL A 166 -2.49 -1.59 6.04
C VAL A 166 -2.09 -2.22 7.37
N LEU A 167 -2.05 -1.43 8.45
CA LEU A 167 -1.70 -1.93 9.78
C LEU A 167 -2.71 -2.96 10.27
N LYS A 168 -4.02 -2.71 10.07
CA LYS A 168 -5.08 -3.68 10.42
C LYS A 168 -4.85 -5.02 9.72
N ALA A 169 -4.60 -5.00 8.40
CA ALA A 169 -4.33 -6.22 7.64
C ALA A 169 -3.06 -6.96 8.12
N LEU A 170 -2.01 -6.22 8.53
CA LEU A 170 -0.80 -6.81 9.09
C LEU A 170 -1.07 -7.47 10.44
N ILE A 171 -1.85 -6.84 11.32
CA ILE A 171 -2.23 -7.39 12.62
C ILE A 171 -3.06 -8.66 12.44
N GLU A 172 -4.10 -8.62 11.60
CA GLU A 172 -4.93 -9.79 11.30
C GLU A 172 -4.10 -10.96 10.76
N ARG A 173 -3.12 -10.66 9.90
CA ARG A 173 -2.18 -11.66 9.39
C ARG A 173 -1.31 -12.25 10.51
N TYR A 174 -0.79 -11.41 11.39
CA TYR A 174 0.04 -11.86 12.50
C TYR A 174 -0.74 -12.76 13.47
N GLU A 175 -1.97 -12.39 13.79
CA GLU A 175 -2.84 -13.19 14.65
C GLU A 175 -3.18 -14.54 14.02
N SER A 176 -3.50 -14.58 12.73
CA SER A 176 -3.73 -15.83 11.98
C SER A 176 -2.49 -16.73 12.05
N GLN A 177 -1.31 -16.21 11.73
CA GLN A 177 -0.07 -16.99 11.79
C GLN A 177 0.23 -17.53 13.20
N ARG A 178 -0.04 -16.73 14.23
CA ARG A 178 0.13 -17.14 15.61
C ARG A 178 -0.80 -18.30 15.98
N THR A 179 -2.05 -18.24 15.54
CA THR A 179 -3.03 -19.32 15.78
C THR A 179 -2.60 -20.61 15.09
N ASP A 180 -2.14 -20.54 13.84
CA ASP A 180 -1.66 -21.70 13.09
C ASP A 180 -0.43 -22.35 13.75
N ILE A 181 0.52 -21.55 14.24
CA ILE A 181 1.70 -22.05 14.97
C ILE A 181 1.28 -22.77 16.25
N LEU A 182 0.33 -22.21 17.00
CA LEU A 182 -0.18 -22.83 18.23
C LEU A 182 -0.90 -24.15 17.93
N GLU A 183 -1.68 -24.22 16.86
CA GLU A 183 -2.35 -25.44 16.44
C GLU A 183 -1.35 -26.51 15.99
N MET A 184 -0.33 -26.14 15.21
CA MET A 184 0.75 -27.03 14.82
C MET A 184 1.52 -27.54 16.05
N GLY A 185 1.79 -26.68 17.01
CA GLY A 185 2.43 -27.06 18.28
C GLY A 185 1.64 -28.14 19.03
N LYS A 186 0.32 -27.95 19.14
CA LYS A 186 -0.57 -28.96 19.76
C LYS A 186 -0.58 -30.29 19.00
N LYS A 187 -0.61 -30.25 17.68
CA LYS A 187 -0.56 -31.48 16.85
C LYS A 187 0.77 -32.22 17.01
N LEU A 188 1.88 -31.50 17.10
CA LEU A 188 3.21 -32.07 17.35
C LEU A 188 3.30 -32.68 18.74
N GLU A 189 2.78 -32.03 19.77
CA GLU A 189 2.72 -32.54 21.14
C GLU A 189 1.88 -33.82 21.22
N GLN A 190 0.71 -33.83 20.56
CA GLN A 190 -0.12 -35.03 20.47
C GLN A 190 0.60 -36.18 19.76
N ALA A 191 1.28 -35.87 18.64
CA ALA A 191 2.05 -36.88 17.91
C ALA A 191 3.25 -37.42 18.72
N ALA A 192 3.91 -36.56 19.49
CA ALA A 192 5.01 -36.98 20.38
C ALA A 192 4.55 -37.79 21.57
N ASN A 193 3.35 -37.53 22.11
CA ASN A 193 2.76 -38.27 23.21
C ASN A 193 2.14 -39.62 22.78
N HIS A 194 1.86 -39.77 21.46
CA HIS A 194 1.45 -41.06 20.90
C HIS A 194 2.66 -41.76 20.29
N ASP A 195 3.29 -42.60 21.04
CA ASP A 195 4.31 -43.55 20.51
C ASP A 195 3.60 -44.57 19.61
N GLY A 196 3.60 -44.30 18.29
CA GLY A 196 2.98 -45.17 17.28
C GLY A 196 3.55 -46.59 17.20
N LEU A 197 4.69 -46.86 17.84
CA LEU A 197 5.33 -48.20 17.91
C LEU A 197 4.88 -49.00 19.11
N THR A 198 4.58 -48.36 20.23
CA THR A 198 4.24 -49.07 21.49
C THR A 198 2.75 -49.07 21.81
N GLY A 199 1.96 -48.20 21.18
CA GLY A 199 0.53 -48.04 21.49
C GLY A 199 0.24 -47.63 22.93
N LEU A 200 1.27 -47.26 23.71
CA LEU A 200 1.17 -46.78 25.08
C LEU A 200 0.92 -45.27 25.11
N TYR A 201 -0.07 -44.87 25.90
CA TYR A 201 -0.40 -43.49 26.21
C TYR A 201 0.57 -42.90 27.21
#